data_0a5341edaaaa55e7a8fa6658058d3682
#
_entry.id   0a5341edaaaa55e7a8fa6658058d3682
#
_cell.length_a   1.000
_cell.length_b   1.000
_cell.length_c   1.000
_cell.angle_alpha   90.00
_cell.angle_beta   90.00
_cell.angle_gamma   90.00
#
_symmetry.space_group_name_H-M   'P 1'
#
loop_
_entity.id
_entity.type
_entity.pdbx_description
1 polymer ?
#
loop_
_entity_poly.entity_id
_entity_poly.type
_entity_poly.pdbx_seq_one_letter_code
_entity_poly.pdbx_strand_id
1 'polypeptide(L)'
;MIKKIIFYLKFVTQGTNKYNIHSPLVHNFIENVLDSSIKYYAFLGIEHVREELKKQKEQINTKDFGAGSKTIKSSNISIGELTKKVQSKSKKAQLLFRLSVFFQKKNILEIGTSLGLTTSYFANTDKRAKVTTIEADPIICKWAQKNFDKLKLNNIH
;
A
#
# COMPACT_ATOMS: atom_id res chain seq x y z
N MET A 1 -2.05 -16.07 27.35
CA MET A 1 -2.32 -14.64 27.51
C MET A 1 -1.21 -13.95 28.34
N ILE A 2 -0.86 -14.44 29.50
CA ILE A 2 0.18 -13.90 30.41
C ILE A 2 1.56 -13.73 29.73
N LYS A 3 2.04 -14.70 28.94
CA LYS A 3 3.33 -14.61 28.22
C LYS A 3 3.39 -13.42 27.26
N LYS A 4 2.27 -13.06 26.60
CA LYS A 4 2.21 -11.88 25.71
C LYS A 4 2.27 -10.57 26.48
N ILE A 5 1.68 -10.53 27.67
CA ILE A 5 1.73 -9.34 28.54
C ILE A 5 3.16 -9.14 29.07
N ILE A 6 3.81 -10.22 29.54
CA ILE A 6 5.21 -10.17 30.00
C ILE A 6 6.14 -9.73 28.88
N PHE A 7 5.95 -10.24 27.66
CA PHE A 7 6.73 -9.84 26.50
C PHE A 7 6.53 -8.36 26.18
N TYR A 8 5.28 -7.88 26.21
CA TYR A 8 4.95 -6.48 26.00
C TYR A 8 5.57 -5.57 27.07
N LEU A 9 5.49 -5.94 28.34
CA LEU A 9 6.13 -5.19 29.45
C LEU A 9 7.65 -5.13 29.28
N LYS A 10 8.30 -6.26 28.93
CA LYS A 10 9.75 -6.26 28.62
C LYS A 10 10.08 -5.34 27.43
N PHE A 11 9.28 -5.39 26.37
CA PHE A 11 9.46 -4.51 25.22
C PHE A 11 9.37 -3.03 25.62
N VAL A 12 8.37 -2.65 26.42
CA VAL A 12 8.18 -1.26 26.85
C VAL A 12 9.29 -0.79 27.82
N THR A 13 9.76 -1.66 28.73
CA THR A 13 10.76 -1.29 29.74
C THR A 13 12.20 -1.39 29.25
N GLN A 14 12.49 -2.26 28.30
CA GLN A 14 13.84 -2.49 27.76
C GLN A 14 14.02 -1.97 26.33
N GLY A 15 12.94 -1.52 25.70
CA GLY A 15 12.97 -1.00 24.33
C GLY A 15 13.71 0.34 24.26
N THR A 16 14.62 0.47 23.31
CA THR A 16 15.26 1.72 22.97
C THR A 16 14.26 2.64 22.27
N ASN A 17 14.03 3.82 22.78
CA ASN A 17 13.17 4.80 22.10
C ASN A 17 13.96 5.64 21.09
N LYS A 18 13.26 6.44 20.27
CA LYS A 18 13.89 7.25 19.21
C LYS A 18 14.94 8.25 19.72
N TYR A 19 14.88 8.65 20.97
CA TYR A 19 15.81 9.63 21.57
C TYR A 19 17.13 8.97 22.01
N ASN A 20 17.17 7.65 22.18
CA ASN A 20 18.36 6.89 22.59
C ASN A 20 19.07 6.23 21.40
N ILE A 21 18.76 6.66 20.17
CA ILE A 21 19.37 6.11 18.96
C ILE A 21 20.52 7.02 18.55
N HIS A 22 21.74 6.47 18.57
CA HIS A 22 22.96 7.20 18.23
C HIS A 22 23.28 7.24 16.73
N SER A 23 22.59 6.43 15.90
CA SER A 23 22.78 6.44 14.45
C SER A 23 21.92 7.54 13.81
N PRO A 24 22.51 8.55 13.16
CA PRO A 24 21.75 9.59 12.46
C PRO A 24 20.85 9.02 11.36
N LEU A 25 21.32 8.00 10.65
CA LEU A 25 20.51 7.33 9.60
C LEU A 25 19.28 6.68 10.19
N VAL A 26 19.42 5.94 11.30
CA VAL A 26 18.30 5.25 11.93
C VAL A 26 17.32 6.24 12.54
N HIS A 27 17.81 7.31 13.17
CA HIS A 27 16.96 8.38 13.70
C HIS A 27 16.14 9.03 12.58
N ASN A 28 16.80 9.43 11.49
CA ASN A 28 16.14 10.00 10.31
C ASN A 28 15.13 9.05 9.67
N PHE A 29 15.43 7.75 9.61
CA PHE A 29 14.51 6.73 9.14
C PHE A 29 13.26 6.64 10.01
N ILE A 30 13.40 6.67 11.33
CA ILE A 30 12.27 6.62 12.26
C ILE A 30 11.38 7.84 12.07
N GLU A 31 11.95 9.03 12.00
CA GLU A 31 11.18 10.26 11.87
C GLU A 31 10.49 10.40 10.52
N ASN A 32 11.15 10.04 9.42
CA ASN A 32 10.61 10.26 8.08
C ASN A 32 9.83 9.06 7.51
N VAL A 33 10.06 7.85 8.02
CA VAL A 33 9.43 6.64 7.48
C VAL A 33 8.42 6.04 8.45
N LEU A 34 8.83 5.80 9.69
CA LEU A 34 7.98 5.11 10.67
C LEU A 34 6.98 6.05 11.33
N ASP A 35 7.33 7.31 11.54
CA ASP A 35 6.40 8.29 12.06
C ASP A 35 5.27 8.54 11.05
N SER A 36 4.04 8.26 11.46
CA SER A 36 2.85 8.40 10.62
C SER A 36 2.17 9.76 10.77
N SER A 37 2.74 10.68 11.51
CA SER A 37 2.20 12.04 11.71
C SER A 37 2.32 12.87 10.42
N ILE A 38 3.34 12.60 9.60
CA ILE A 38 3.56 13.30 8.34
C ILE A 38 2.50 12.89 7.32
N LYS A 39 1.68 13.86 6.92
CA LYS A 39 0.64 13.67 5.91
C LYS A 39 1.10 14.27 4.58
N TYR A 40 1.02 13.48 3.52
CA TYR A 40 1.33 13.93 2.17
C TYR A 40 0.03 14.25 1.43
N TYR A 41 0.02 15.31 0.66
CA TYR A 41 -1.13 15.73 -0.13
C TYR A 41 -1.64 14.63 -1.08
N ALA A 42 -0.72 13.87 -1.66
CA ALA A 42 -1.04 12.74 -2.53
C ALA A 42 -1.96 11.67 -1.91
N PHE A 43 -1.95 11.55 -0.57
CA PHE A 43 -2.78 10.54 0.11
C PHE A 43 -4.28 10.82 -0.02
N LEU A 44 -4.68 12.09 -0.07
CA LEU A 44 -6.10 12.46 -0.12
C LEU A 44 -6.80 11.91 -1.36
N GLY A 45 -6.19 12.10 -2.54
CA GLY A 45 -6.75 11.62 -3.80
C GLY A 45 -6.84 10.08 -3.86
N ILE A 46 -5.80 9.39 -3.41
CA ILE A 46 -5.75 7.92 -3.43
C ILE A 46 -6.78 7.34 -2.44
N GLU A 47 -6.89 7.90 -1.25
CA GLU A 47 -7.86 7.42 -0.26
C GLU A 47 -9.31 7.77 -0.67
N HIS A 48 -9.52 8.87 -1.39
CA HIS A 48 -10.83 9.16 -2.00
C HIS A 48 -11.22 8.06 -3.00
N VAL A 49 -10.31 7.68 -3.92
CA VAL A 49 -10.53 6.56 -4.84
C VAL A 49 -10.78 5.25 -4.08
N ARG A 50 -10.05 4.99 -3.00
CA ARG A 50 -10.29 3.81 -2.14
C ARG A 50 -11.70 3.78 -1.58
N GLU A 51 -12.21 4.91 -1.06
CA GLU A 51 -13.56 4.96 -0.49
C GLU A 51 -14.65 4.81 -1.56
N GLU A 52 -14.42 5.30 -2.77
CA GLU A 52 -15.33 5.07 -3.89
C GLU A 52 -15.34 3.59 -4.30
N LEU A 53 -14.16 2.96 -4.42
CA LEU A 53 -14.06 1.53 -4.74
C LEU A 53 -14.76 0.65 -3.71
N LYS A 54 -14.68 0.97 -2.42
CA LYS A 54 -15.39 0.24 -1.35
C LYS A 54 -16.92 0.24 -1.52
N LYS A 55 -17.47 1.24 -2.20
CA LYS A 55 -18.91 1.37 -2.45
C LYS A 55 -19.36 0.67 -3.74
N GLN A 56 -18.44 0.25 -4.60
CA GLN A 56 -18.74 -0.40 -5.87
C GLN A 56 -19.38 -1.77 -5.66
N LYS A 57 -20.56 -1.94 -6.27
CA LYS A 57 -21.32 -3.20 -6.24
C LYS A 57 -21.10 -4.08 -7.47
N GLU A 58 -20.36 -3.58 -8.48
CA GLU A 58 -20.08 -4.32 -9.70
C GLU A 58 -19.38 -5.64 -9.37
N GLN A 59 -19.97 -6.73 -9.85
CA GLN A 59 -19.44 -8.07 -9.68
C GLN A 59 -18.45 -8.36 -10.80
N ILE A 60 -17.31 -8.91 -10.43
CA ILE A 60 -16.30 -9.37 -11.37
C ILE A 60 -16.03 -10.85 -11.15
N ASN A 61 -15.82 -11.58 -12.25
CA ASN A 61 -15.35 -12.96 -12.20
C ASN A 61 -13.83 -12.94 -12.33
N THR A 62 -13.14 -13.02 -11.21
CA THR A 62 -11.67 -13.00 -11.14
C THR A 62 -11.12 -14.38 -10.84
N LYS A 63 -9.95 -14.70 -11.42
CA LYS A 63 -9.18 -15.90 -11.11
C LYS A 63 -8.01 -15.53 -10.20
N ASP A 64 -7.80 -16.33 -9.18
CA ASP A 64 -6.59 -16.20 -8.35
C ASP A 64 -5.44 -16.91 -9.07
N PHE A 65 -4.53 -16.14 -9.64
CA PHE A 65 -3.32 -16.65 -10.28
C PHE A 65 -2.13 -16.81 -9.31
N GLY A 66 -2.34 -16.49 -8.02
CA GLY A 66 -1.32 -16.55 -6.99
C GLY A 66 -1.31 -17.88 -6.21
N ALA A 67 -0.77 -17.82 -5.00
CA ALA A 67 -0.65 -18.99 -4.10
C ALA A 67 -1.98 -19.48 -3.51
N GLY A 68 -3.10 -18.96 -3.97
CA GLY A 68 -4.44 -19.23 -3.42
C GLY A 68 -4.78 -18.32 -2.23
N SER A 69 -5.71 -17.42 -2.43
CA SER A 69 -6.19 -16.57 -1.34
C SER A 69 -7.11 -17.36 -0.41
N LYS A 70 -6.71 -17.51 0.86
CA LYS A 70 -7.61 -18.03 1.91
C LYS A 70 -8.86 -17.16 2.10
N THR A 71 -8.85 -15.96 1.56
CA THR A 71 -9.86 -14.92 1.77
C THR A 71 -10.92 -14.87 0.67
N ILE A 72 -10.59 -15.31 -0.55
CA ILE A 72 -11.49 -15.34 -1.70
C ILE A 72 -11.75 -16.81 -2.04
N LYS A 73 -12.91 -17.31 -1.64
CA LYS A 73 -13.34 -18.69 -1.92
C LYS A 73 -14.20 -18.82 -3.19
N SER A 74 -14.63 -17.71 -3.79
CA SER A 74 -15.49 -17.69 -4.98
C SER A 74 -14.83 -16.91 -6.11
N SER A 75 -15.00 -17.37 -7.33
CA SER A 75 -14.57 -16.67 -8.56
C SER A 75 -15.33 -15.36 -8.79
N ASN A 76 -16.47 -15.16 -8.11
CA ASN A 76 -17.31 -13.97 -8.27
C ASN A 76 -17.27 -13.12 -7.00
N ILE A 77 -16.77 -11.89 -7.13
CA ILE A 77 -16.59 -10.97 -6.02
C ILE A 77 -16.93 -9.53 -6.47
N SER A 78 -17.51 -8.72 -5.61
CA SER A 78 -17.69 -7.30 -5.93
C SER A 78 -16.37 -6.53 -5.78
N ILE A 79 -16.21 -5.46 -6.57
CA ILE A 79 -15.06 -4.54 -6.44
C ILE A 79 -14.96 -4.00 -5.02
N GLY A 80 -16.08 -3.70 -4.38
CA GLY A 80 -16.11 -3.22 -2.99
C GLY A 80 -15.56 -4.24 -2.00
N GLU A 81 -15.90 -5.52 -2.16
CA GLU A 81 -15.36 -6.60 -1.32
C GLU A 81 -13.89 -6.86 -1.61
N LEU A 82 -13.48 -6.85 -2.88
CA LEU A 82 -12.09 -6.97 -3.27
C LEU A 82 -11.25 -5.85 -2.62
N THR A 83 -11.76 -4.62 -2.64
CA THR A 83 -11.10 -3.47 -1.98
C THR A 83 -10.94 -3.67 -0.48
N LYS A 84 -11.96 -4.20 0.19
CA LYS A 84 -11.95 -4.40 1.65
C LYS A 84 -11.08 -5.57 2.09
N LYS A 85 -11.06 -6.67 1.30
CA LYS A 85 -10.45 -7.94 1.69
C LYS A 85 -9.00 -8.11 1.21
N VAL A 86 -8.68 -7.60 0.01
CA VAL A 86 -7.41 -7.90 -0.67
C VAL A 86 -6.46 -6.72 -0.69
N GLN A 87 -6.98 -5.51 -0.82
CA GLN A 87 -6.13 -4.33 -0.92
C GLN A 87 -5.30 -4.09 0.34
N SER A 88 -4.06 -3.67 0.14
CA SER A 88 -3.21 -3.23 1.25
C SER A 88 -3.89 -2.11 2.04
N LYS A 89 -3.85 -2.22 3.37
CA LYS A 89 -4.37 -1.17 4.25
C LYS A 89 -3.63 0.14 4.00
N SER A 90 -4.35 1.27 4.10
CA SER A 90 -3.79 2.63 3.89
C SER A 90 -2.48 2.85 4.62
N LYS A 91 -2.40 2.50 5.91
CA LYS A 91 -1.17 2.65 6.71
C LYS A 91 0.03 1.92 6.11
N LYS A 92 -0.17 0.69 5.56
CA LYS A 92 0.90 -0.08 4.92
C LYS A 92 1.35 0.58 3.61
N ALA A 93 0.42 0.99 2.76
CA ALA A 93 0.73 1.66 1.50
C ALA A 93 1.42 3.01 1.73
N GLN A 94 0.99 3.78 2.73
CA GLN A 94 1.62 5.02 3.15
C GLN A 94 3.04 4.81 3.70
N LEU A 95 3.28 3.71 4.42
CA LEU A 95 4.63 3.34 4.85
C LEU A 95 5.53 3.06 3.64
N LEU A 96 5.04 2.30 2.66
CA LEU A 96 5.79 2.00 1.42
C LEU A 96 6.08 3.28 0.62
N PHE A 97 5.14 4.22 0.57
CA PHE A 97 5.37 5.54 0.00
C PHE A 97 6.55 6.26 0.69
N ARG A 98 6.50 6.39 2.03
CA ARG A 98 7.56 7.06 2.79
C ARG A 98 8.92 6.38 2.62
N LEU A 99 8.95 5.04 2.57
CA LEU A 99 10.15 4.27 2.26
C LEU A 99 10.73 4.65 0.89
N SER A 100 9.88 4.72 -0.12
CA SER A 100 10.30 5.04 -1.49
C SER A 100 10.83 6.48 -1.59
N VAL A 101 10.20 7.42 -0.90
CA VAL A 101 10.66 8.81 -0.80
C VAL A 101 12.01 8.87 -0.07
N PHE A 102 12.12 8.23 1.09
CA PHE A 102 13.33 8.23 1.91
C PHE A 102 14.55 7.69 1.15
N PHE A 103 14.36 6.59 0.43
CA PHE A 103 15.42 5.98 -0.40
C PHE A 103 15.53 6.57 -1.81
N GLN A 104 14.74 7.60 -2.14
CA GLN A 104 14.74 8.28 -3.45
C GLN A 104 14.66 7.31 -4.62
N LYS A 105 13.78 6.30 -4.54
CA LYS A 105 13.67 5.26 -5.55
C LYS A 105 13.07 5.80 -6.85
N LYS A 106 13.82 5.65 -7.95
CA LYS A 106 13.40 6.09 -9.29
C LYS A 106 12.83 4.97 -10.14
N ASN A 107 13.15 3.73 -9.82
CA ASN A 107 12.62 2.54 -10.47
C ASN A 107 11.99 1.64 -9.40
N ILE A 108 10.71 1.35 -9.56
CA ILE A 108 9.95 0.52 -8.63
C ILE A 108 9.29 -0.58 -9.44
N LEU A 109 9.44 -1.82 -8.98
CA LEU A 109 8.73 -2.98 -9.50
C LEU A 109 7.75 -3.47 -8.45
N GLU A 110 6.49 -3.62 -8.84
CA GLU A 110 5.43 -4.21 -8.04
C GLU A 110 4.92 -5.49 -8.73
N ILE A 111 4.75 -6.55 -7.97
CA ILE A 111 4.14 -7.78 -8.43
C ILE A 111 2.79 -7.94 -7.72
N GLY A 112 1.71 -7.91 -8.50
CA GLY A 112 0.34 -7.88 -7.99
C GLY A 112 -0.21 -6.46 -7.87
N THR A 113 -0.58 -5.86 -9.01
CA THR A 113 -1.18 -4.51 -9.08
C THR A 113 -2.49 -4.43 -8.34
N SER A 114 -3.30 -5.46 -8.46
CA SER A 114 -4.69 -5.49 -8.02
C SER A 114 -5.45 -4.23 -8.52
N LEU A 115 -6.20 -3.52 -7.70
CA LEU A 115 -6.90 -2.29 -8.11
C LEU A 115 -5.98 -1.05 -8.22
N GLY A 116 -4.67 -1.21 -8.13
CA GLY A 116 -3.67 -0.16 -8.37
C GLY A 116 -3.52 0.86 -7.24
N LEU A 117 -4.09 0.62 -6.05
CA LEU A 117 -4.01 1.60 -4.96
C LEU A 117 -2.59 1.74 -4.42
N THR A 118 -1.84 0.65 -4.22
CA THR A 118 -0.44 0.71 -3.77
C THR A 118 0.45 1.27 -4.86
N THR A 119 0.23 0.86 -6.12
CA THR A 119 0.90 1.42 -7.30
C THR A 119 0.76 2.94 -7.37
N SER A 120 -0.45 3.45 -7.08
CA SER A 120 -0.73 4.89 -7.07
C SER A 120 0.07 5.63 -5.99
N TYR A 121 0.31 5.01 -4.83
CA TYR A 121 1.23 5.57 -3.84
C TYR A 121 2.65 5.65 -4.38
N PHE A 122 3.16 4.57 -4.98
CA PHE A 122 4.49 4.57 -5.58
C PHE A 122 4.65 5.63 -6.68
N ALA A 123 3.67 5.76 -7.56
CA ALA A 123 3.70 6.72 -8.66
C ALA A 123 3.68 8.19 -8.19
N ASN A 124 3.19 8.45 -6.99
CA ASN A 124 3.18 9.80 -6.40
C ASN A 124 4.43 10.12 -5.57
N THR A 125 5.41 9.23 -5.46
CA THR A 125 6.66 9.50 -4.69
C THR A 125 7.55 10.51 -5.40
N ASP A 126 7.70 10.38 -6.71
CA ASP A 126 8.37 11.31 -7.62
C ASP A 126 7.75 11.13 -9.00
N LYS A 127 7.33 12.21 -9.66
CA LYS A 127 6.77 12.16 -11.03
C LYS A 127 7.76 11.62 -12.08
N ARG A 128 9.06 11.67 -11.76
CA ARG A 128 10.14 11.12 -12.60
C ARG A 128 10.45 9.66 -12.30
N ALA A 129 9.85 9.10 -11.25
CA ALA A 129 10.01 7.68 -10.94
C ALA A 129 9.24 6.84 -11.95
N LYS A 130 9.84 5.75 -12.40
CA LYS A 130 9.20 4.74 -13.23
C LYS A 130 8.66 3.62 -12.35
N VAL A 131 7.36 3.44 -12.37
CA VAL A 131 6.70 2.34 -11.65
C VAL A 131 6.28 1.29 -12.67
N THR A 132 6.87 0.10 -12.58
CA THR A 132 6.46 -1.06 -13.37
C THR A 132 5.63 -1.97 -12.48
N THR A 133 4.43 -2.33 -12.91
CA THR A 133 3.55 -3.18 -12.13
C THR A 133 2.97 -4.30 -12.99
N ILE A 134 2.80 -5.49 -12.40
CA ILE A 134 2.37 -6.70 -13.10
C ILE A 134 1.09 -7.22 -12.45
N GLU A 135 0.06 -7.43 -13.27
CA GLU A 135 -1.19 -8.06 -12.86
C GLU A 135 -1.58 -9.12 -13.88
N ALA A 136 -1.99 -10.28 -13.39
CA ALA A 136 -2.34 -11.41 -14.24
C ALA A 136 -3.80 -11.39 -14.73
N ASP A 137 -4.70 -10.76 -13.95
CA ASP A 137 -6.12 -10.70 -14.30
C ASP A 137 -6.43 -9.47 -15.16
N PRO A 138 -6.85 -9.65 -16.44
CA PRO A 138 -7.13 -8.54 -17.33
C PRO A 138 -8.33 -7.68 -16.89
N ILE A 139 -9.27 -8.25 -16.11
CA ILE A 139 -10.41 -7.47 -15.58
C ILE A 139 -9.91 -6.53 -14.49
N ILE A 140 -9.06 -7.03 -13.62
CA ILE A 140 -8.44 -6.24 -12.55
C ILE A 140 -7.50 -5.18 -13.14
N CYS A 141 -6.72 -5.51 -14.18
CA CYS A 141 -5.90 -4.54 -14.92
C CYS A 141 -6.72 -3.34 -15.42
N LYS A 142 -7.90 -3.59 -16.00
CA LYS A 142 -8.78 -2.51 -16.49
C LYS A 142 -9.25 -1.59 -15.35
N TRP A 143 -9.53 -2.15 -14.18
CA TRP A 143 -9.89 -1.36 -13.01
C TRP A 143 -8.72 -0.54 -12.47
N ALA A 144 -7.52 -1.14 -12.43
CA ALA A 144 -6.31 -0.41 -12.05
C ALA A 144 -6.06 0.77 -13.01
N GLN A 145 -6.15 0.55 -14.33
CA GLN A 145 -5.97 1.61 -15.32
C GLN A 145 -6.97 2.75 -15.14
N LYS A 146 -8.27 2.46 -14.96
CA LYS A 146 -9.28 3.49 -14.64
C LYS A 146 -8.90 4.34 -13.43
N ASN A 147 -8.33 3.71 -12.39
CA ASN A 147 -7.89 4.41 -11.20
C ASN A 147 -6.66 5.29 -11.46
N PHE A 148 -5.71 4.81 -12.29
CA PHE A 148 -4.54 5.59 -12.69
C PHE A 148 -4.94 6.82 -13.51
N ASP A 149 -5.85 6.65 -14.47
CA ASP A 149 -6.38 7.75 -15.29
C ASP A 149 -7.08 8.80 -14.43
N LYS A 150 -7.92 8.35 -13.48
CA LYS A 150 -8.62 9.22 -12.54
C LYS A 150 -7.66 10.04 -11.67
N LEU A 151 -6.54 9.44 -11.27
CA LEU A 151 -5.49 10.07 -10.48
C LEU A 151 -4.46 10.83 -11.34
N LYS A 152 -4.60 10.81 -12.67
CA LYS A 152 -3.68 11.43 -13.65
C LYS A 152 -2.22 10.99 -13.47
N LEU A 153 -2.02 9.68 -13.32
CA LEU A 153 -0.72 9.06 -13.14
C LEU A 153 -0.18 8.57 -14.49
N ASN A 154 0.92 9.17 -14.97
CA ASN A 154 1.48 8.91 -16.31
C ASN A 154 2.83 8.18 -16.25
N ASN A 155 3.30 7.80 -15.07
CA ASN A 155 4.60 7.19 -14.83
C ASN A 155 4.51 5.71 -14.41
N ILE A 156 3.38 5.06 -14.73
CA ILE A 156 3.09 3.64 -14.47
C ILE A 156 3.16 2.87 -15.80
N HIS A 157 3.80 1.68 -15.74
CA HIS A 157 4.01 0.78 -16.89
C HIS A 157 3.64 -0.66 -16.53
#